data_cd20e44c772f7afac6f26bc6f9c46457
#
_entry.id   cd20e44c772f7afac6f26bc6f9c46457
#
_cell.length_a   1.000
_cell.length_b   1.000
_cell.length_c   1.000
_cell.angle_alpha   90.00
_cell.angle_beta   90.00
_cell.angle_gamma   90.00
#
_symmetry.space_group_name_H-M   'P 1'
#
loop_
_entity.id
_entity.type
_entity.pdbx_description
1 polymer ?
#
loop_
_entity_poly.entity_id
_entity_poly.type
_entity_poly.pdbx_seq_one_letter_code
_entity_poly.pdbx_strand_id
1 'polypeptide(L)'
;MNTERINELRKEWEAEEKIAHIHGWDFSHIHGRYEEEEDLPWDYERIIAEYRTDDKKMLDFDTGGGEFLLSLKHPYENTAATEGFPPNVELCKEILLPLGIDFRACDDAANIPFEDDSFDLVINRHGDFDPEETHRILKQNGLFITEQVGADNDRDLAEMVLPEVEAPFPELKLSVQKEKFEKAGFEIIRAEEAYRPIRFYDIGAFVWFAHIIEWEFPGFSVDKCFDKLLEMQETIDKNGVLEGTIHRYLIVAKKK
;
A
#
# COMPACT_ATOMS: atom_id res chain seq x y z
N MET A 1 4.14 -19.81 30.67
CA MET A 1 4.64 -18.60 31.41
C MET A 1 4.10 -18.55 32.84
N ASN A 2 4.78 -17.85 33.79
CA ASN A 2 4.23 -17.61 35.12
C ASN A 2 3.30 -16.36 35.13
N THR A 3 2.46 -16.24 36.20
CA THR A 3 1.46 -15.15 36.29
C THR A 3 2.08 -13.75 36.33
N GLU A 4 3.27 -13.60 36.93
CA GLU A 4 3.98 -12.31 37.00
C GLU A 4 4.40 -11.84 35.60
N ARG A 5 5.01 -12.73 34.82
CA ARG A 5 5.41 -12.43 33.41
C ARG A 5 4.20 -12.13 32.52
N ILE A 6 3.08 -12.84 32.68
CA ILE A 6 1.84 -12.58 31.95
C ILE A 6 1.32 -11.16 32.23
N ASN A 7 1.35 -10.73 33.50
CA ASN A 7 0.93 -9.38 33.89
C ASN A 7 1.88 -8.28 33.39
N GLU A 8 3.18 -8.56 33.30
CA GLU A 8 4.17 -7.64 32.71
C GLU A 8 3.90 -7.46 31.21
N LEU A 9 3.76 -8.56 30.47
CA LEU A 9 3.47 -8.54 29.03
C LEU A 9 2.19 -7.76 28.72
N ARG A 10 1.11 -7.98 29.50
CA ARG A 10 -0.14 -7.22 29.33
C ARG A 10 0.10 -5.72 29.43
N LYS A 11 0.81 -5.27 30.45
CA LYS A 11 1.10 -3.84 30.65
C LYS A 11 1.99 -3.27 29.53
N GLU A 12 2.95 -4.04 29.07
CA GLU A 12 3.83 -3.68 27.98
C GLU A 12 3.04 -3.50 26.67
N TRP A 13 2.19 -4.45 26.33
CA TRP A 13 1.38 -4.41 25.11
C TRP A 13 0.26 -3.33 25.17
N GLU A 14 -0.39 -3.14 26.30
CA GLU A 14 -1.34 -2.04 26.50
C GLU A 14 -0.65 -0.66 26.39
N ALA A 15 0.62 -0.56 26.75
CA ALA A 15 1.39 0.67 26.57
C ALA A 15 1.70 0.94 25.10
N GLU A 16 2.07 -0.10 24.31
CA GLU A 16 2.28 0.01 22.86
C GLU A 16 0.98 0.36 22.13
N GLU A 17 -0.12 -0.30 22.44
CA GLU A 17 -1.45 0.00 21.89
C GLU A 17 -1.84 1.46 22.14
N LYS A 18 -1.64 1.96 23.35
CA LYS A 18 -2.00 3.32 23.74
C LYS A 18 -1.25 4.41 22.98
N ILE A 19 0.00 4.14 22.60
CA ILE A 19 0.82 5.08 21.86
C ILE A 19 0.81 4.83 20.34
N ALA A 20 0.12 3.79 19.89
CA ALA A 20 0.02 3.45 18.49
C ALA A 20 -0.68 4.58 17.72
N HIS A 21 0.10 5.30 16.95
CA HIS A 21 -0.30 6.45 16.18
C HIS A 21 0.77 6.70 15.12
N ILE A 22 0.37 7.00 13.90
CA ILE A 22 1.27 7.20 12.77
C ILE A 22 1.09 8.59 12.16
N HIS A 23 2.19 9.18 11.71
CA HIS A 23 2.21 10.41 10.93
C HIS A 23 2.70 10.07 9.52
N GLY A 24 1.86 10.30 8.51
CA GLY A 24 2.16 9.78 7.19
C GLY A 24 2.27 8.26 7.23
N TRP A 25 3.30 7.70 6.61
CA TRP A 25 3.60 6.27 6.59
C TRP A 25 4.91 5.95 7.34
N ASP A 26 5.06 6.52 8.56
CA ASP A 26 6.28 6.44 9.38
C ASP A 26 6.20 5.31 10.42
N PHE A 27 6.91 4.21 10.17
CA PHE A 27 7.04 3.04 11.05
C PHE A 27 8.31 3.08 11.92
N SER A 28 8.95 4.25 12.06
CA SER A 28 10.21 4.39 12.81
C SER A 28 10.10 3.98 14.29
N HIS A 29 8.90 4.03 14.89
CA HIS A 29 8.66 3.59 16.26
C HIS A 29 9.03 2.11 16.49
N ILE A 30 8.78 1.27 15.50
CA ILE A 30 9.09 -0.17 15.58
C ILE A 30 10.37 -0.56 14.82
N HIS A 31 11.19 0.43 14.41
CA HIS A 31 12.44 0.17 13.71
C HIS A 31 13.37 -0.76 14.50
N GLY A 32 13.90 -1.78 13.83
CA GLY A 32 14.73 -2.82 14.44
C GLY A 32 13.97 -3.85 15.29
N ARG A 33 12.64 -3.70 15.41
CA ARG A 33 11.73 -4.63 16.09
C ARG A 33 10.84 -5.39 15.10
N TYR A 34 10.83 -4.95 13.84
CA TYR A 34 10.19 -5.63 12.72
C TYR A 34 11.05 -5.50 11.47
N GLU A 35 10.80 -6.37 10.50
CA GLU A 35 11.37 -6.34 9.15
C GLU A 35 10.29 -6.72 8.14
N GLU A 36 10.25 -5.99 7.03
CA GLU A 36 9.47 -6.32 5.85
C GLU A 36 10.44 -6.53 4.69
N GLU A 37 10.32 -7.65 3.96
CA GLU A 37 11.21 -7.94 2.83
C GLU A 37 10.90 -7.01 1.65
N GLU A 38 11.92 -6.29 1.19
CA GLU A 38 11.83 -5.34 0.08
C GLU A 38 12.27 -5.93 -1.27
N ASP A 39 12.67 -7.22 -1.31
CA ASP A 39 13.23 -7.91 -2.48
C ASP A 39 12.14 -8.42 -3.44
N LEU A 40 11.18 -7.59 -3.81
CA LEU A 40 10.19 -7.94 -4.83
C LEU A 40 10.87 -8.35 -6.13
N PRO A 41 10.29 -9.29 -6.92
CA PRO A 41 10.89 -9.77 -8.18
C PRO A 41 10.87 -8.73 -9.30
N TRP A 42 10.38 -7.53 -9.04
CA TRP A 42 10.38 -6.39 -9.94
C TRP A 42 10.91 -5.14 -9.23
N ASP A 43 11.32 -4.19 -10.03
CA ASP A 43 11.69 -2.84 -9.62
C ASP A 43 10.69 -1.87 -10.29
N TYR A 44 9.78 -1.30 -9.49
CA TYR A 44 8.69 -0.45 -9.96
C TYR A 44 9.20 0.82 -10.67
N GLU A 45 10.22 1.49 -10.09
CA GLU A 45 10.82 2.67 -10.70
C GLU A 45 11.48 2.36 -12.06
N ARG A 46 12.19 1.23 -12.14
CA ARG A 46 12.80 0.78 -13.38
C ARG A 46 11.76 0.47 -14.45
N ILE A 47 10.64 -0.16 -14.09
CA ILE A 47 9.54 -0.44 -15.03
C ILE A 47 8.96 0.87 -15.57
N ILE A 48 8.72 1.86 -14.71
CA ILE A 48 8.28 3.19 -15.16
C ILE A 48 9.29 3.78 -16.12
N ALA A 49 10.60 3.71 -15.82
CA ALA A 49 11.66 4.23 -16.66
C ALA A 49 11.75 3.55 -18.04
N GLU A 50 11.33 2.28 -18.18
CA GLU A 50 11.29 1.58 -19.48
C GLU A 50 10.24 2.17 -20.44
N TYR A 51 9.16 2.75 -19.92
CA TYR A 51 8.05 3.26 -20.72
C TYR A 51 7.97 4.79 -20.76
N ARG A 52 8.60 5.47 -19.83
CA ARG A 52 8.62 6.92 -19.73
C ARG A 52 9.63 7.54 -20.69
N THR A 53 9.21 8.59 -21.39
CA THR A 53 10.08 9.52 -22.13
C THR A 53 9.69 10.96 -21.75
N ASP A 54 10.61 11.91 -21.88
CA ASP A 54 10.42 13.28 -21.39
C ASP A 54 9.26 14.03 -22.09
N ASP A 55 8.88 13.63 -23.28
CA ASP A 55 7.76 14.20 -24.05
C ASP A 55 6.39 13.62 -23.72
N LYS A 56 6.31 12.54 -22.93
CA LYS A 56 5.06 11.93 -22.53
C LYS A 56 4.40 12.69 -21.39
N LYS A 57 3.09 12.84 -21.47
CA LYS A 57 2.30 13.31 -20.33
C LYS A 57 2.05 12.18 -19.34
N MET A 58 2.49 12.37 -18.12
CA MET A 58 2.41 11.39 -17.03
C MET A 58 1.51 11.92 -15.90
N LEU A 59 0.65 11.04 -15.38
CA LEU A 59 -0.11 11.25 -14.16
C LEU A 59 0.38 10.26 -13.10
N ASP A 60 0.65 10.74 -11.89
CA ASP A 60 0.76 9.94 -10.67
C ASP A 60 -0.56 10.06 -9.92
N PHE A 61 -1.34 8.98 -9.93
CA PHE A 61 -2.65 8.94 -9.31
C PHE A 61 -2.53 8.45 -7.86
N ASP A 62 -3.08 9.24 -6.92
CA ASP A 62 -2.96 9.03 -5.49
C ASP A 62 -1.48 9.06 -5.02
N THR A 63 -0.86 10.23 -5.24
CA THR A 63 0.60 10.43 -5.17
C THR A 63 1.17 10.45 -3.73
N GLY A 64 0.31 10.43 -2.71
CA GLY A 64 0.73 10.61 -1.32
C GLY A 64 1.34 11.99 -1.08
N GLY A 65 2.54 12.05 -0.53
CA GLY A 65 3.28 13.31 -0.34
C GLY A 65 3.98 13.84 -1.59
N GLY A 66 3.98 13.08 -2.70
CA GLY A 66 4.66 13.46 -3.95
C GLY A 66 6.15 13.14 -3.99
N GLU A 67 6.73 12.57 -2.93
CA GLU A 67 8.18 12.29 -2.86
C GLU A 67 8.61 11.30 -3.96
N PHE A 68 7.83 10.23 -4.16
CA PHE A 68 8.11 9.27 -5.20
C PHE A 68 8.01 9.90 -6.60
N LEU A 69 6.96 10.66 -6.87
CA LEU A 69 6.79 11.39 -8.12
C LEU A 69 8.00 12.29 -8.43
N LEU A 70 8.43 13.07 -7.45
CA LEU A 70 9.59 13.97 -7.60
C LEU A 70 10.90 13.21 -7.79
N SER A 71 11.05 12.02 -7.19
CA SER A 71 12.24 11.17 -7.37
C SER A 71 12.42 10.71 -8.81
N LEU A 72 11.32 10.56 -9.56
CA LEU A 72 11.33 10.16 -10.97
C LEU A 72 11.97 11.21 -11.88
N LYS A 73 12.05 12.49 -11.46
CA LYS A 73 12.67 13.60 -12.25
C LYS A 73 12.08 13.72 -13.65
N HIS A 74 10.77 13.49 -13.79
CA HIS A 74 10.07 13.73 -15.05
C HIS A 74 9.89 15.24 -15.28
N PRO A 75 9.92 15.76 -16.54
CA PRO A 75 9.67 17.17 -16.81
C PRO A 75 8.36 17.65 -16.20
N TYR A 76 8.43 18.68 -15.37
CA TYR A 76 7.28 19.13 -14.58
C TYR A 76 6.10 19.61 -15.42
N GLU A 77 6.37 20.21 -16.59
CA GLU A 77 5.36 20.63 -17.57
C GLU A 77 4.59 19.47 -18.22
N ASN A 78 5.13 18.26 -18.12
CA ASN A 78 4.52 17.02 -18.61
C ASN A 78 4.06 16.11 -17.47
N THR A 79 4.06 16.61 -16.22
CA THR A 79 3.69 15.86 -15.02
C THR A 79 2.41 16.38 -14.44
N ALA A 80 1.50 15.45 -14.09
CA ALA A 80 0.32 15.72 -13.28
C ALA A 80 0.29 14.79 -12.06
N ALA A 81 -0.47 15.17 -11.04
CA ALA A 81 -0.67 14.35 -9.85
C ALA A 81 -2.07 14.56 -9.26
N THR A 82 -2.59 13.54 -8.61
CA THR A 82 -3.79 13.64 -7.77
C THR A 82 -3.52 13.10 -6.38
N GLU A 83 -4.34 13.53 -5.43
CA GLU A 83 -4.33 13.05 -4.04
C GLU A 83 -5.69 13.36 -3.40
N GLY A 84 -6.21 12.44 -2.58
CA GLY A 84 -7.52 12.56 -1.93
C GLY A 84 -7.46 12.83 -0.43
N PHE A 85 -6.41 12.38 0.26
CA PHE A 85 -6.29 12.57 1.71
C PHE A 85 -5.98 14.02 2.07
N PRO A 86 -6.87 14.74 2.83
CA PRO A 86 -6.76 16.18 3.02
C PRO A 86 -5.40 16.71 3.49
N PRO A 87 -4.67 16.09 4.44
CA PRO A 87 -3.33 16.54 4.82
C PRO A 87 -2.33 16.47 3.66
N ASN A 88 -2.36 15.40 2.85
CA ASN A 88 -1.48 15.25 1.70
C ASN A 88 -1.86 16.21 0.57
N VAL A 89 -3.16 16.49 0.40
CA VAL A 89 -3.63 17.49 -0.58
C VAL A 89 -3.01 18.86 -0.31
N GLU A 90 -3.00 19.32 0.96
CA GLU A 90 -2.38 20.59 1.31
C GLU A 90 -0.86 20.56 1.09
N LEU A 91 -0.18 19.47 1.47
CA LEU A 91 1.25 19.29 1.22
C LEU A 91 1.56 19.33 -0.29
N CYS A 92 0.81 18.60 -1.11
CA CYS A 92 1.00 18.59 -2.56
C CYS A 92 0.77 19.96 -3.21
N LYS A 93 -0.21 20.73 -2.72
CA LYS A 93 -0.39 22.12 -3.18
C LYS A 93 0.83 22.99 -2.88
N GLU A 94 1.45 22.81 -1.71
CA GLU A 94 2.63 23.58 -1.30
C GLU A 94 3.89 23.20 -2.09
N ILE A 95 4.08 21.93 -2.42
CA ILE A 95 5.33 21.44 -3.02
C ILE A 95 5.25 21.23 -4.54
N LEU A 96 4.12 20.76 -5.09
CA LEU A 96 4.01 20.42 -6.51
C LEU A 96 3.58 21.60 -7.39
N LEU A 97 2.60 22.42 -6.96
CA LEU A 97 2.12 23.56 -7.75
C LEU A 97 3.21 24.61 -8.05
N PRO A 98 4.12 24.98 -7.10
CA PRO A 98 5.21 25.93 -7.41
C PRO A 98 6.22 25.41 -8.44
N LEU A 99 6.32 24.09 -8.61
CA LEU A 99 7.18 23.46 -9.61
C LEU A 99 6.55 23.44 -11.03
N GLY A 100 5.24 23.76 -11.13
CA GLY A 100 4.51 23.74 -12.40
C GLY A 100 3.87 22.39 -12.73
N ILE A 101 3.82 21.47 -11.77
CA ILE A 101 3.10 20.19 -11.89
C ILE A 101 1.58 20.47 -11.80
N ASP A 102 0.77 19.87 -12.70
CA ASP A 102 -0.70 19.98 -12.68
C ASP A 102 -1.28 19.09 -11.57
N PHE A 103 -1.33 19.65 -10.34
CA PHE A 103 -1.88 18.94 -9.20
C PHE A 103 -3.37 19.26 -9.01
N ARG A 104 -4.17 18.21 -8.83
CA ARG A 104 -5.62 18.31 -8.57
C ARG A 104 -6.03 17.42 -7.41
N ALA A 105 -6.78 17.94 -6.45
CA ALA A 105 -7.38 17.14 -5.39
C ALA A 105 -8.42 16.17 -5.98
N CYS A 106 -8.35 14.88 -5.60
CA CYS A 106 -9.26 13.85 -6.06
C CYS A 106 -9.34 12.74 -5.02
N ASP A 107 -10.54 12.53 -4.46
CA ASP A 107 -10.86 11.51 -3.46
C ASP A 107 -11.78 10.40 -4.01
N ASP A 108 -12.03 10.41 -5.31
CA ASP A 108 -12.88 9.44 -6.01
C ASP A 108 -12.18 8.91 -7.26
N ALA A 109 -11.70 7.68 -7.19
CA ALA A 109 -11.01 7.01 -8.29
C ALA A 109 -11.88 6.79 -9.54
N ALA A 110 -13.22 6.83 -9.39
CA ALA A 110 -14.16 6.72 -10.51
C ALA A 110 -14.47 8.07 -11.19
N ASN A 111 -13.92 9.18 -10.70
CA ASN A 111 -14.13 10.53 -11.24
C ASN A 111 -12.84 11.36 -11.22
N ILE A 112 -11.82 10.92 -11.94
CA ILE A 112 -10.53 11.60 -12.01
C ILE A 112 -10.69 12.94 -12.75
N PRO A 113 -10.26 14.09 -12.17
CA PRO A 113 -10.57 15.43 -12.67
C PRO A 113 -9.71 15.85 -13.89
N PHE A 114 -9.59 14.96 -14.88
CA PHE A 114 -8.91 15.22 -16.15
C PHE A 114 -9.81 14.80 -17.32
N GLU A 115 -9.56 15.43 -18.48
CA GLU A 115 -10.28 15.14 -19.71
C GLU A 115 -9.89 13.76 -20.27
N ASP A 116 -10.75 13.22 -21.15
CA ASP A 116 -10.48 12.01 -21.90
C ASP A 116 -9.17 12.13 -22.68
N ASP A 117 -8.48 11.00 -22.87
CA ASP A 117 -7.27 10.91 -23.69
C ASP A 117 -6.17 11.95 -23.32
N SER A 118 -6.01 12.25 -22.03
CA SER A 118 -5.07 13.27 -21.53
C SER A 118 -3.64 12.75 -21.38
N PHE A 119 -3.46 11.49 -21.00
CA PHE A 119 -2.16 10.97 -20.55
C PHE A 119 -1.62 9.85 -21.43
N ASP A 120 -0.30 9.85 -21.60
CA ASP A 120 0.44 8.76 -22.26
C ASP A 120 0.81 7.65 -21.26
N LEU A 121 0.97 8.02 -19.99
CA LEU A 121 1.33 7.14 -18.89
C LEU A 121 0.59 7.56 -17.61
N VAL A 122 -0.08 6.63 -16.98
CA VAL A 122 -0.62 6.78 -15.62
C VAL A 122 0.10 5.79 -14.72
N ILE A 123 0.58 6.25 -13.59
CA ILE A 123 1.19 5.42 -12.55
C ILE A 123 0.39 5.52 -11.27
N ASN A 124 0.39 4.46 -10.46
CA ASN A 124 -0.28 4.42 -9.16
C ASN A 124 0.41 3.37 -8.28
N ARG A 125 0.62 3.68 -7.02
CA ARG A 125 1.25 2.76 -6.08
C ARG A 125 0.53 2.76 -4.74
N HIS A 126 -0.02 1.60 -4.36
CA HIS A 126 -0.74 1.37 -3.11
C HIS A 126 -1.98 2.27 -2.89
N GLY A 127 -2.45 2.95 -3.94
CA GLY A 127 -3.66 3.77 -3.94
C GLY A 127 -4.82 3.08 -4.63
N ASP A 128 -6.04 3.58 -4.40
CA ASP A 128 -7.23 3.09 -5.11
C ASP A 128 -7.20 3.48 -6.59
N PHE A 129 -7.89 2.74 -7.43
CA PHE A 129 -8.04 3.04 -8.85
C PHE A 129 -9.30 2.38 -9.44
N ASP A 130 -9.85 3.02 -10.45
CA ASP A 130 -10.93 2.46 -11.28
C ASP A 130 -10.41 2.20 -12.70
N PRO A 131 -10.49 0.94 -13.21
CA PRO A 131 -9.99 0.60 -14.54
C PRO A 131 -10.72 1.31 -15.69
N GLU A 132 -12.03 1.57 -15.58
CA GLU A 132 -12.80 2.24 -16.64
C GLU A 132 -12.41 3.73 -16.71
N GLU A 133 -12.29 4.38 -15.55
CA GLU A 133 -11.88 5.77 -15.46
C GLU A 133 -10.41 5.96 -15.86
N THR A 134 -9.53 5.06 -15.44
CA THR A 134 -8.13 5.03 -15.89
C THR A 134 -8.05 4.86 -17.43
N HIS A 135 -8.91 4.00 -17.99
CA HIS A 135 -9.00 3.84 -19.44
C HIS A 135 -9.47 5.13 -20.12
N ARG A 136 -10.44 5.84 -19.56
CA ARG A 136 -10.97 7.09 -20.10
C ARG A 136 -9.88 8.16 -20.26
N ILE A 137 -9.07 8.38 -19.20
CA ILE A 137 -8.07 9.45 -19.20
C ILE A 137 -6.79 9.11 -19.98
N LEU A 138 -6.52 7.83 -20.24
CA LEU A 138 -5.38 7.42 -21.06
C LEU A 138 -5.65 7.66 -22.55
N LYS A 139 -4.63 8.11 -23.27
CA LYS A 139 -4.63 8.15 -24.73
C LYS A 139 -4.62 6.76 -25.32
N GLN A 140 -4.97 6.65 -26.60
CA GLN A 140 -4.80 5.42 -27.38
C GLN A 140 -3.36 4.92 -27.30
N ASN A 141 -3.15 3.66 -26.93
CA ASN A 141 -1.86 3.03 -26.64
C ASN A 141 -1.16 3.55 -25.36
N GLY A 142 -1.80 4.40 -24.57
CA GLY A 142 -1.32 4.81 -23.26
C GLY A 142 -1.22 3.64 -22.28
N LEU A 143 -0.39 3.77 -21.28
CA LEU A 143 -0.08 2.73 -20.30
C LEU A 143 -0.53 3.12 -18.91
N PHE A 144 -1.07 2.14 -18.19
CA PHE A 144 -1.22 2.19 -16.74
C PHE A 144 -0.23 1.22 -16.10
N ILE A 145 0.53 1.69 -15.12
CA ILE A 145 1.49 0.89 -14.35
C ILE A 145 1.12 1.01 -12.89
N THR A 146 0.77 -0.10 -12.25
CA THR A 146 0.41 -0.10 -10.83
C THR A 146 1.11 -1.21 -10.07
N GLU A 147 1.58 -0.87 -8.86
CA GLU A 147 2.03 -1.79 -7.82
C GLU A 147 1.09 -1.69 -6.64
N GLN A 148 0.57 -2.83 -6.16
CA GLN A 148 -0.49 -2.86 -5.18
C GLN A 148 -0.26 -3.87 -4.06
N VAL A 149 -0.89 -3.60 -2.93
CA VAL A 149 -1.11 -4.57 -1.86
C VAL A 149 -2.17 -5.57 -2.33
N GLY A 150 -1.87 -6.86 -2.20
CA GLY A 150 -2.78 -7.92 -2.62
C GLY A 150 -3.70 -8.40 -1.49
N ALA A 151 -4.74 -9.14 -1.86
CA ALA A 151 -5.81 -9.60 -0.96
C ALA A 151 -5.33 -10.49 0.20
N ASP A 152 -4.18 -11.13 0.06
CA ASP A 152 -3.65 -12.06 1.06
C ASP A 152 -2.59 -11.40 1.98
N ASN A 153 -2.45 -10.06 1.90
CA ASN A 153 -1.51 -9.31 2.75
C ASN A 153 -1.90 -9.41 4.23
N ASP A 154 -0.92 -9.75 5.09
CA ASP A 154 -1.07 -9.90 6.54
C ASP A 154 -2.18 -10.86 7.02
N ARG A 155 -2.77 -11.65 6.09
CA ARG A 155 -3.91 -12.53 6.41
C ARG A 155 -3.60 -13.59 7.44
N ASP A 156 -2.44 -14.21 7.37
CA ASP A 156 -1.97 -15.20 8.33
C ASP A 156 -1.79 -14.60 9.74
N LEU A 157 -1.25 -13.39 9.84
CA LEU A 157 -1.14 -12.66 11.11
C LEU A 157 -2.52 -12.25 11.65
N ALA A 158 -3.40 -11.74 10.79
CA ALA A 158 -4.75 -11.36 11.17
C ALA A 158 -5.54 -12.58 11.69
N GLU A 159 -5.46 -13.73 11.04
CA GLU A 159 -6.11 -14.97 11.46
C GLU A 159 -5.54 -15.54 12.77
N MET A 160 -4.25 -15.30 13.08
CA MET A 160 -3.68 -15.68 14.38
C MET A 160 -4.35 -14.96 15.54
N VAL A 161 -4.68 -13.67 15.41
CA VAL A 161 -5.26 -12.85 16.49
C VAL A 161 -6.78 -12.73 16.41
N LEU A 162 -7.35 -12.81 15.21
CA LEU A 162 -8.76 -12.67 14.89
C LEU A 162 -9.22 -13.83 13.99
N PRO A 163 -9.34 -15.06 14.47
CA PRO A 163 -9.49 -16.25 13.62
C PRO A 163 -10.79 -16.29 12.78
N GLU A 164 -11.76 -15.42 13.07
CA GLU A 164 -13.01 -15.31 12.30
C GLU A 164 -13.04 -14.05 11.41
N VAL A 165 -11.90 -13.36 11.25
CA VAL A 165 -11.84 -12.15 10.45
C VAL A 165 -11.96 -12.46 8.96
N GLU A 166 -12.86 -11.76 8.27
CA GLU A 166 -12.97 -11.82 6.81
C GLU A 166 -11.84 -11.01 6.16
N ALA A 167 -11.45 -11.40 4.95
CA ALA A 167 -10.49 -10.62 4.16
C ALA A 167 -11.12 -9.25 3.82
N PRO A 168 -10.44 -8.12 4.13
CA PRO A 168 -11.03 -6.79 3.92
C PRO A 168 -11.20 -6.46 2.42
N PHE A 169 -10.31 -6.95 1.57
CA PHE A 169 -10.26 -6.62 0.14
C PHE A 169 -10.07 -7.88 -0.73
N PRO A 170 -11.04 -8.85 -0.73
CA PRO A 170 -10.88 -10.12 -1.43
C PRO A 170 -10.77 -9.97 -2.95
N GLU A 171 -11.16 -8.82 -3.50
CA GLU A 171 -11.05 -8.49 -4.92
C GLU A 171 -9.64 -8.07 -5.35
N LEU A 172 -8.73 -7.75 -4.41
CA LEU A 172 -7.35 -7.36 -4.71
C LEU A 172 -6.44 -8.56 -5.01
N LYS A 173 -6.99 -9.61 -5.63
CA LYS A 173 -6.21 -10.72 -6.22
C LYS A 173 -5.82 -10.35 -7.64
N LEU A 174 -4.55 -10.62 -8.00
CA LEU A 174 -4.04 -10.34 -9.34
C LEU A 174 -4.96 -10.89 -10.45
N SER A 175 -5.49 -12.11 -10.29
CA SER A 175 -6.40 -12.72 -11.26
C SER A 175 -7.69 -11.92 -11.46
N VAL A 176 -8.28 -11.42 -10.36
CA VAL A 176 -9.49 -10.60 -10.40
C VAL A 176 -9.22 -9.24 -11.04
N GLN A 177 -8.10 -8.61 -10.66
CA GLN A 177 -7.73 -7.31 -11.22
C GLN A 177 -7.45 -7.40 -12.73
N LYS A 178 -6.74 -8.43 -13.19
CA LYS A 178 -6.52 -8.67 -14.63
C LYS A 178 -7.85 -8.74 -15.40
N GLU A 179 -8.83 -9.47 -14.89
CA GLU A 179 -10.16 -9.54 -15.54
C GLU A 179 -10.86 -8.18 -15.58
N LYS A 180 -10.75 -7.36 -14.53
CA LYS A 180 -11.31 -6.00 -14.52
C LYS A 180 -10.66 -5.13 -15.61
N PHE A 181 -9.31 -5.15 -15.71
CA PHE A 181 -8.60 -4.40 -16.74
C PHE A 181 -8.94 -4.88 -18.16
N GLU A 182 -9.00 -6.18 -18.40
CA GLU A 182 -9.37 -6.74 -19.71
C GLU A 182 -10.81 -6.34 -20.11
N LYS A 183 -11.77 -6.34 -19.15
CA LYS A 183 -13.15 -5.89 -19.36
C LYS A 183 -13.23 -4.40 -19.66
N ALA A 184 -12.38 -3.58 -19.02
CA ALA A 184 -12.29 -2.15 -19.29
C ALA A 184 -11.58 -1.80 -20.62
N GLY A 185 -11.11 -2.80 -21.39
CA GLY A 185 -10.53 -2.58 -22.72
C GLY A 185 -9.00 -2.54 -22.77
N PHE A 186 -8.34 -2.93 -21.68
CA PHE A 186 -6.89 -3.01 -21.66
C PHE A 186 -6.34 -4.32 -22.24
N GLU A 187 -5.11 -4.26 -22.72
CA GLU A 187 -4.21 -5.39 -22.93
C GLU A 187 -3.23 -5.47 -21.77
N ILE A 188 -3.15 -6.61 -21.11
CA ILE A 188 -2.17 -6.84 -20.04
C ILE A 188 -0.81 -7.13 -20.67
N ILE A 189 0.14 -6.21 -20.51
CA ILE A 189 1.51 -6.35 -21.01
C ILE A 189 2.36 -7.14 -20.02
N ARG A 190 2.17 -6.89 -18.71
CA ARG A 190 2.89 -7.56 -17.64
C ARG A 190 1.97 -7.69 -16.43
N ALA A 191 2.03 -8.84 -15.76
CA ALA A 191 1.33 -9.07 -14.51
C ALA A 191 2.13 -10.03 -13.67
N GLU A 192 2.52 -9.61 -12.48
CA GLU A 192 3.35 -10.38 -11.54
C GLU A 192 2.78 -10.27 -10.13
N GLU A 193 2.99 -11.29 -9.35
CA GLU A 193 2.51 -11.42 -7.97
C GLU A 193 3.66 -11.97 -7.13
N ALA A 194 3.81 -11.47 -5.91
CA ALA A 194 4.86 -11.89 -5.00
C ALA A 194 4.35 -11.95 -3.56
N TYR A 195 4.83 -12.95 -2.85
CA TYR A 195 4.66 -13.14 -1.42
C TYR A 195 6.04 -13.06 -0.77
N ARG A 196 6.18 -12.23 0.27
CA ARG A 196 7.41 -12.05 1.03
C ARG A 196 7.12 -12.08 2.51
N PRO A 197 8.08 -12.50 3.34
CA PRO A 197 7.88 -12.48 4.79
C PRO A 197 7.87 -11.06 5.34
N ILE A 198 6.99 -10.86 6.35
CA ILE A 198 7.09 -9.80 7.34
C ILE A 198 7.42 -10.45 8.67
N ARG A 199 8.32 -9.87 9.45
CA ARG A 199 8.81 -10.44 10.70
C ARG A 199 8.70 -9.47 11.85
N PHE A 200 8.24 -9.96 12.99
CA PHE A 200 8.22 -9.24 14.26
C PHE A 200 9.08 -9.96 15.27
N TYR A 201 9.96 -9.21 15.93
CA TYR A 201 10.90 -9.73 16.93
C TYR A 201 10.38 -9.61 18.34
N ASP A 202 9.30 -8.85 18.57
CA ASP A 202 8.54 -8.80 19.79
C ASP A 202 7.05 -8.49 19.52
N ILE A 203 6.19 -8.91 20.44
CA ILE A 203 4.73 -8.74 20.31
C ILE A 203 4.31 -7.28 20.50
N GLY A 204 5.07 -6.46 21.22
CA GLY A 204 4.78 -5.03 21.32
C GLY A 204 4.83 -4.32 19.98
N ALA A 205 5.82 -4.63 19.15
CA ALA A 205 5.91 -4.12 17.77
C ALA A 205 4.72 -4.59 16.91
N PHE A 206 4.32 -5.85 17.03
CA PHE A 206 3.13 -6.37 16.35
C PHE A 206 1.84 -5.66 16.82
N VAL A 207 1.66 -5.46 18.12
CA VAL A 207 0.50 -4.75 18.69
C VAL A 207 0.42 -3.33 18.12
N TRP A 208 1.54 -2.60 18.11
CA TRP A 208 1.59 -1.27 17.53
C TRP A 208 1.21 -1.30 16.03
N PHE A 209 1.79 -2.23 15.27
CA PHE A 209 1.52 -2.42 13.84
C PHE A 209 0.04 -2.73 13.58
N ALA A 210 -0.52 -3.73 14.26
CA ALA A 210 -1.90 -4.16 14.09
C ALA A 210 -2.92 -3.06 14.44
N HIS A 211 -2.58 -2.16 15.37
CA HIS A 211 -3.40 -1.01 15.69
C HIS A 211 -3.36 0.08 14.61
N ILE A 212 -2.20 0.27 13.94
CA ILE A 212 -2.06 1.22 12.83
C ILE A 212 -2.78 0.73 11.57
N ILE A 213 -2.67 -0.56 11.25
CA ILE A 213 -3.25 -1.19 10.04
C ILE A 213 -4.63 -1.77 10.38
N GLU A 214 -5.52 -0.94 10.93
CA GLU A 214 -6.81 -1.38 11.45
C GLU A 214 -7.74 -2.03 10.42
N TRP A 215 -7.56 -1.74 9.12
CA TRP A 215 -8.32 -2.39 8.06
C TRP A 215 -7.93 -3.86 7.85
N GLU A 216 -6.68 -4.27 8.13
CA GLU A 216 -6.25 -5.68 8.13
C GLU A 216 -6.62 -6.37 9.46
N PHE A 217 -6.65 -5.61 10.56
CA PHE A 217 -6.92 -6.10 11.91
C PHE A 217 -8.18 -5.45 12.53
N PRO A 218 -9.37 -5.59 11.91
CA PRO A 218 -10.56 -4.85 12.33
C PRO A 218 -10.99 -5.18 13.76
N GLY A 219 -11.05 -4.15 14.59
CA GLY A 219 -11.45 -4.28 15.99
C GLY A 219 -10.44 -5.04 16.86
N PHE A 220 -9.18 -5.08 16.43
CA PHE A 220 -8.06 -5.54 17.27
C PHE A 220 -7.95 -4.69 18.54
N SER A 221 -7.67 -5.34 19.66
CA SER A 221 -7.19 -4.70 20.89
C SER A 221 -6.45 -5.73 21.75
N VAL A 222 -5.51 -5.26 22.56
CA VAL A 222 -4.76 -6.11 23.48
C VAL A 222 -5.72 -6.88 24.41
N ASP A 223 -6.74 -6.22 24.95
CA ASP A 223 -7.70 -6.87 25.85
C ASP A 223 -8.46 -8.00 25.16
N LYS A 224 -8.97 -7.77 23.95
CA LYS A 224 -9.76 -8.73 23.17
C LYS A 224 -8.92 -9.91 22.67
N CYS A 225 -7.68 -9.64 22.27
CA CYS A 225 -6.81 -10.63 21.61
C CYS A 225 -5.74 -11.21 22.56
N PHE A 226 -5.82 -10.94 23.86
CA PHE A 226 -4.74 -11.20 24.81
C PHE A 226 -4.27 -12.66 24.81
N ASP A 227 -5.18 -13.62 24.84
CA ASP A 227 -4.81 -15.04 24.84
C ASP A 227 -4.08 -15.44 23.54
N LYS A 228 -4.49 -14.86 22.41
CA LYS A 228 -3.84 -15.07 21.10
C LYS A 228 -2.45 -14.42 21.05
N LEU A 229 -2.31 -13.24 21.62
CA LEU A 229 -1.00 -12.58 21.73
C LEU A 229 -0.04 -13.40 22.61
N LEU A 230 -0.53 -14.08 23.67
CA LEU A 230 0.29 -15.02 24.45
C LEU A 230 0.75 -16.23 23.62
N GLU A 231 -0.11 -16.81 22.77
CA GLU A 231 0.26 -17.89 21.85
C GLU A 231 1.35 -17.42 20.86
N MET A 232 1.22 -16.19 20.34
CA MET A 232 2.23 -15.58 19.46
C MET A 232 3.56 -15.29 20.18
N GLN A 233 3.50 -14.86 21.46
CA GLN A 233 4.68 -14.68 22.30
C GLN A 233 5.42 -16.01 22.50
N GLU A 234 4.70 -17.11 22.71
CA GLU A 234 5.32 -18.44 22.80
C GLU A 234 6.03 -18.84 21.50
N THR A 235 5.51 -18.39 20.36
CA THR A 235 6.16 -18.57 19.05
C THR A 235 7.48 -17.80 18.99
N ILE A 236 7.50 -16.53 19.40
CA ILE A 236 8.72 -15.74 19.47
C ILE A 236 9.73 -16.33 20.48
N ASP A 237 9.27 -16.72 21.67
CA ASP A 237 10.13 -17.32 22.69
C ASP A 237 10.83 -18.60 22.18
N LYS A 238 10.17 -19.35 21.31
CA LYS A 238 10.70 -20.59 20.75
C LYS A 238 11.55 -20.38 19.51
N ASN A 239 11.14 -19.51 18.61
CA ASN A 239 11.69 -19.37 17.25
C ASN A 239 12.55 -18.10 17.09
N GLY A 240 12.46 -17.15 18.03
CA GLY A 240 13.13 -15.85 17.98
C GLY A 240 12.38 -14.81 17.13
N VAL A 241 11.30 -15.21 16.45
CA VAL A 241 10.57 -14.36 15.50
C VAL A 241 9.13 -14.84 15.32
N LEU A 242 8.22 -13.90 15.08
CA LEU A 242 6.90 -14.14 14.53
C LEU A 242 6.95 -13.75 13.05
N GLU A 243 6.61 -14.65 12.16
CA GLU A 243 6.62 -14.42 10.71
C GLU A 243 5.18 -14.43 10.18
N GLY A 244 4.90 -13.47 9.31
CA GLY A 244 3.71 -13.36 8.49
C GLY A 244 4.07 -13.13 7.03
N THR A 245 3.05 -12.83 6.21
CA THR A 245 3.20 -12.73 4.76
C THR A 245 2.68 -11.40 4.24
N ILE A 246 3.52 -10.65 3.54
CA ILE A 246 3.07 -9.56 2.69
C ILE A 246 2.75 -10.09 1.29
N HIS A 247 1.72 -9.53 0.69
CA HIS A 247 1.31 -9.82 -0.66
C HIS A 247 1.34 -8.56 -1.51
N ARG A 248 2.06 -8.60 -2.64
CA ARG A 248 2.15 -7.49 -3.60
C ARG A 248 1.87 -8.01 -5.00
N TYR A 249 1.30 -7.16 -5.85
CA TYR A 249 1.20 -7.45 -7.28
C TYR A 249 1.53 -6.22 -8.12
N LEU A 250 1.97 -6.48 -9.35
CA LEU A 250 2.27 -5.49 -10.38
C LEU A 250 1.41 -5.75 -11.61
N ILE A 251 0.85 -4.69 -12.18
CA ILE A 251 0.21 -4.73 -13.50
C ILE A 251 0.78 -3.61 -14.37
N VAL A 252 1.13 -3.97 -15.61
CA VAL A 252 1.34 -3.02 -16.72
C VAL A 252 0.25 -3.30 -17.74
N ALA A 253 -0.66 -2.36 -17.92
CA ALA A 253 -1.81 -2.46 -18.81
C ALA A 253 -1.78 -1.39 -19.88
N LYS A 254 -2.11 -1.74 -21.13
CA LYS A 254 -2.12 -0.85 -22.29
C LYS A 254 -3.53 -0.64 -22.78
N LYS A 255 -3.96 0.62 -22.96
CA LYS A 255 -5.22 0.97 -23.62
C LYS A 255 -5.17 0.54 -25.09
N LYS A 256 -6.18 -0.28 -25.51
CA LYS A 256 -6.34 -0.73 -26.91
C LYS A 256 -7.05 0.30 -27.76
#